data_12a1a13199c2350ae5b92ab124a3af10
#
_entry.id   12a1a13199c2350ae5b92ab124a3af10
#
_cell.length_a   1.000
_cell.length_b   1.000
_cell.length_c   1.000
_cell.angle_alpha   90.00
_cell.angle_beta   90.00
_cell.angle_gamma   90.00
#
_symmetry.space_group_name_H-M   'P 1'
#
loop_
_entity.id
_entity.type
_entity.pdbx_description
1 polymer ?
#
loop_
_entity_poly.entity_id
_entity_poly.type
_entity_poly.pdbx_seq_one_letter_code
_entity_poly.pdbx_strand_id
1 'polypeptide(L)' 'MATVILAIQGMTCNHCVMRVQKALADVPGVHRAVVTLDPGQAKVEYDDSTSTADAMTAAVVKAGYSARAVG' A
#
# COMPACT_ATOMS: atom_id res chain seq x y z
N MET A 1 -14.65 -7.59 4.68
CA MET A 1 -13.41 -7.16 3.98
C MET A 1 -13.55 -5.72 3.55
N ALA A 2 -12.48 -4.98 3.62
CA ALA A 2 -12.47 -3.57 3.26
C ALA A 2 -11.47 -3.33 2.12
N THR A 3 -11.65 -2.23 1.43
CA THR A 3 -10.74 -1.80 0.37
C THR A 3 -10.32 -0.37 0.63
N VAL A 4 -9.03 -0.10 0.50
CA VAL A 4 -8.49 1.25 0.62
C VAL A 4 -7.61 1.55 -0.57
N ILE A 5 -7.62 2.81 -0.99
CA ILE A 5 -6.72 3.30 -2.02
C ILE A 5 -5.73 4.25 -1.35
N LEU A 6 -4.45 3.99 -1.55
CA LEU A 6 -3.36 4.80 -1.02
C LEU A 6 -2.73 5.58 -2.17
N ALA A 7 -2.59 6.88 -2.00
CA ALA A 7 -1.78 7.69 -2.90
C ALA A 7 -0.33 7.57 -2.43
N ILE A 8 0.57 7.16 -3.32
CA ILE A 8 1.97 6.88 -2.98
C ILE A 8 2.88 7.80 -3.77
N GLN A 9 3.81 8.43 -3.07
CA GLN A 9 4.80 9.32 -3.67
C GLN A 9 6.20 8.76 -3.47
N GLY A 10 7.08 9.06 -4.42
CA GLY A 10 8.47 8.62 -4.37
C GLY A 10 8.76 7.41 -5.22
N MET A 11 7.75 6.79 -5.81
CA MET A 11 7.97 5.69 -6.75
C MET A 11 8.37 6.25 -8.11
N THR A 12 9.53 5.83 -8.62
CA THR A 12 10.09 6.33 -9.87
C THR A 12 10.24 5.26 -10.94
N CYS A 13 10.07 3.99 -10.58
CA CYS A 13 10.22 2.89 -11.53
C CYS A 13 9.49 1.64 -11.01
N ASN A 14 9.45 0.60 -11.84
CA ASN A 14 8.76 -0.64 -11.48
C ASN A 14 9.40 -1.34 -10.28
N HIS A 15 10.68 -1.13 -10.05
CA HIS A 15 11.36 -1.70 -8.88
C HIS A 15 10.75 -1.14 -7.59
N CYS A 16 10.45 0.15 -7.58
CA CYS A 16 9.78 0.78 -6.45
C CYS A 16 8.37 0.21 -6.24
N VAL A 17 7.65 -0.01 -7.34
CA VAL A 17 6.31 -0.63 -7.28
C VAL A 17 6.38 -2.00 -6.60
N MET A 18 7.37 -2.81 -6.96
CA MET A 18 7.55 -4.14 -6.36
C MET A 18 7.86 -4.05 -4.87
N ARG A 19 8.66 -3.09 -4.47
CA ARG A 19 8.99 -2.88 -3.05
C ARG A 19 7.76 -2.50 -2.25
N VAL A 20 6.96 -1.59 -2.76
CA VAL A 20 5.72 -1.16 -2.09
C VAL A 20 4.74 -2.32 -2.03
N GLN A 21 4.59 -3.05 -3.12
CA GLN A 21 3.68 -4.20 -3.16
C GLN A 21 4.07 -5.25 -2.13
N LYS A 22 5.36 -5.54 -2.02
CA LYS A 22 5.84 -6.50 -1.03
C LYS A 22 5.60 -6.00 0.40
N ALA A 23 5.86 -4.72 0.65
CA ALA A 23 5.64 -4.13 1.97
C ALA A 23 4.17 -4.24 2.38
N LEU A 24 3.25 -3.97 1.45
CA LEU A 24 1.82 -4.07 1.73
C LEU A 24 1.38 -5.53 1.92
N ALA A 25 1.92 -6.43 1.11
CA ALA A 25 1.58 -7.86 1.22
C ALA A 25 2.03 -8.46 2.55
N ASP A 26 3.06 -7.89 3.16
CA ASP A 26 3.57 -8.36 4.45
C ASP A 26 2.76 -7.84 5.64
N VAL A 27 1.85 -6.90 5.43
CA VAL A 27 1.00 -6.38 6.51
C VAL A 27 -0.04 -7.44 6.88
N PRO A 28 -0.15 -7.81 8.17
CA PRO A 28 -1.16 -8.78 8.59
C PRO A 28 -2.57 -8.31 8.23
N GLY A 29 -3.38 -9.21 7.71
CA GLY A 29 -4.75 -8.90 7.33
C GLY A 29 -4.92 -8.42 5.89
N VAL A 30 -3.85 -8.16 5.18
CA VAL A 30 -3.90 -7.79 3.77
C VAL A 30 -4.10 -9.06 2.92
N HIS A 31 -5.16 -9.06 2.12
CA HIS A 31 -5.45 -10.18 1.23
C HIS A 31 -4.88 -9.96 -0.16
N ARG A 32 -4.93 -8.71 -0.62
CA ARG A 32 -4.48 -8.40 -1.97
C ARG A 32 -4.04 -6.93 -2.03
N ALA A 33 -2.94 -6.68 -2.70
CA ALA A 33 -2.47 -5.32 -2.96
C ALA A 33 -2.12 -5.21 -4.43
N VAL A 34 -2.67 -4.19 -5.09
CA VAL A 34 -2.36 -3.87 -6.49
C VAL A 34 -1.75 -2.48 -6.50
N VAL A 35 -0.49 -2.40 -6.89
CA VAL A 35 0.27 -1.15 -6.91
C VAL A 35 0.50 -0.74 -8.35
N THR A 36 0.24 0.53 -8.65
CA THR A 36 0.50 1.11 -9.97
C THR A 36 1.52 2.23 -9.86
N LEU A 37 2.24 2.48 -10.94
CA LEU A 37 3.27 3.51 -10.97
C LEU A 37 2.70 4.87 -11.41
N ASP A 38 1.82 4.87 -12.35
CA ASP A 38 1.25 6.09 -12.91
C ASP A 38 -0.25 5.92 -13.12
N PRO A 39 -1.07 6.47 -12.24
CA PRO A 39 -0.67 7.26 -11.04
C PRO A 39 -0.07 6.37 -9.95
N GLY A 40 0.73 6.97 -9.07
CA GLY A 40 1.31 6.27 -7.92
C GLY A 40 0.23 5.95 -6.90
N GLN A 41 -0.32 4.75 -6.97
CA GLN A 41 -1.43 4.30 -6.14
C GLN A 41 -1.28 2.85 -5.77
N ALA A 42 -1.90 2.49 -4.63
CA ALA A 42 -2.06 1.10 -4.25
C ALA A 42 -3.52 0.86 -3.86
N LYS A 43 -4.14 -0.13 -4.46
CA LYS A 43 -5.46 -0.60 -4.06
C LYS A 43 -5.27 -1.85 -3.20
N VAL A 44 -5.71 -1.77 -1.95
CA VAL A 44 -5.48 -2.84 -0.97
C VAL A 44 -6.81 -3.39 -0.50
N GLU A 45 -6.96 -4.69 -0.59
CA GLU A 45 -8.09 -5.43 -0.02
C GLU A 45 -7.60 -6.10 1.25
N TYR A 46 -8.28 -5.82 2.36
CA TYR A 46 -7.80 -6.26 3.66
C TYR A 46 -8.95 -6.59 4.60
N ASP A 47 -8.62 -7.33 5.64
CA ASP A 47 -9.53 -7.64 6.73
C ASP A 47 -9.45 -6.50 7.75
N ASP A 48 -10.51 -5.70 7.86
CA ASP A 48 -10.55 -4.52 8.71
C ASP A 48 -10.61 -4.87 10.20
N SER A 49 -10.85 -6.11 10.55
CA SER A 49 -10.74 -6.57 11.94
C SER A 49 -9.30 -6.90 12.33
N THR A 50 -8.40 -7.08 11.37
CA THR A 50 -6.99 -7.45 11.60
C THR A 50 -6.04 -6.32 11.26
N SER A 51 -6.37 -5.50 10.26
CA SER A 51 -5.48 -4.46 9.76
C SER A 51 -6.20 -3.13 9.60
N THR A 52 -5.44 -2.07 9.47
CA THR A 52 -5.96 -0.71 9.28
C THR A 52 -5.22 -0.02 8.15
N ALA A 53 -5.84 1.04 7.61
CA ALA A 53 -5.17 1.88 6.61
C ALA A 53 -3.89 2.50 7.16
N ASP A 54 -3.87 2.85 8.45
CA ASP A 54 -2.69 3.41 9.10
C ASP A 54 -1.52 2.42 9.10
N ALA A 55 -1.80 1.13 9.33
CA ALA A 55 -0.77 0.11 9.29
C ALA A 55 -0.16 -0.02 7.89
N MET A 56 -0.98 0.09 6.85
CA MET A 56 -0.52 0.04 5.47
C MET A 56 0.31 1.26 5.12
N THR A 57 -0.14 2.44 5.52
CA THR A 57 0.61 3.69 5.34
C THR A 57 1.96 3.60 6.01
N ALA A 58 2.01 3.10 7.24
CA ALA A 58 3.26 2.93 7.97
C ALA A 58 4.20 1.96 7.26
N ALA A 59 3.67 0.87 6.68
CA ALA A 59 4.48 -0.08 5.94
C ALA A 59 5.12 0.56 4.71
N VAL A 60 4.38 1.40 3.99
CA VAL A 60 4.90 2.09 2.81
C VAL A 60 5.98 3.11 3.23
N VAL A 61 5.74 3.86 4.29
CA VAL A 61 6.73 4.82 4.81
C VAL A 61 8.00 4.09 5.24
N LYS A 62 7.86 2.95 5.89
CA LYS A 62 9.00 2.13 6.30
C LYS A 62 9.80 1.63 5.11
N ALA A 63 9.15 1.41 3.97
CA ALA A 63 9.82 1.00 2.74
C ALA A 63 10.55 2.16 2.06
N GLY A 64 10.37 3.39 2.53
CA GLY A 64 11.07 4.56 2.01
C GLY A 64 10.25 5.48 1.12
N TYR A 65 8.93 5.36 1.18
CA TYR A 65 8.01 6.16 0.35
C TYR A 65 7.02 6.92 1.23
N SER A 66 6.24 7.79 0.62
CA SER A 66 5.15 8.48 1.30
C SER A 66 3.82 7.92 0.81
N ALA A 67 2.86 7.78 1.72
CA ALA A 67 1.54 7.28 1.37
C ALA A 67 0.47 7.94 2.23
N ARG A 68 -0.73 8.05 1.66
CA ARG A 68 -1.91 8.47 2.42
C ARG A 68 -3.14 7.81 1.83
N ALA A 69 -4.13 7.55 2.67
CA ALA A 69 -5.38 6.98 2.24
C ALA A 69 -6.23 8.05 1.53
N VAL A 70 -6.75 7.73 0.35
CA VAL A 70 -7.57 8.64 -0.47
C VAL A 70 -8.92 8.06 -0.87
N GLY A 71 -9.21 6.84 -0.48
CA GLY A 71 -10.50 6.25 -0.82
C GLY A 71 -10.91 5.11 0.05
#